data_9b487d287b6d1f531f422262967170e3
#
_entry.id   9b487d287b6d1f531f422262967170e3
#
_cell.length_a   1.000
_cell.length_b   1.000
_cell.length_c   1.000
_cell.angle_alpha   90.00
_cell.angle_beta   90.00
_cell.angle_gamma   90.00
#
_symmetry.space_group_name_H-M   'P 1'
#
loop_
_entity.id
_entity.type
_entity.pdbx_description
1 polymer ?
#
loop_
_entity_poly.entity_id
_entity_poly.type
_entity_poly.pdbx_seq_one_letter_code
_entity_poly.pdbx_strand_id
1 'polypeptide(L)'
;YRPPSEAGSLIIQLTIGCARNTCTFCNMYKDKKFRIRPLEEVVEDLEMARSYYSRIKVRRIFLADGDALIVKTEDLLYIIAKCKEIFPEVERISVYGAPKDILHKTPEELAALKAAGLDMVYMGLESGADEVLQAVKKGVTADEMIEAGKKVRAAGMILSMTVISGLGGKKLWREHALGSARVISAIKPEYVGFLTLMIEPGTEMYDQYNRGEIELLTPHEVLDETELFIRSVDAAGT
;
A
#
# COMPACT_ATOMS: atom_id res chain seq x y z
N TYR A 1 5.32 1.66 10.13
CA TYR A 1 4.63 0.42 9.72
C TYR A 1 5.20 -0.11 8.41
N ARG A 2 5.11 -1.41 8.17
CA ARG A 2 5.56 -2.10 6.95
C ARG A 2 4.73 -3.35 6.69
N PRO A 3 4.63 -3.83 5.44
CA PRO A 3 3.99 -5.12 5.16
C PRO A 3 4.75 -6.27 5.83
N PRO A 4 4.07 -7.37 6.22
CA PRO A 4 4.74 -8.56 6.80
C PRO A 4 5.86 -9.12 5.92
N SER A 5 5.71 -9.07 4.60
CA SER A 5 6.71 -9.49 3.61
C SER A 5 8.01 -8.65 3.64
N GLU A 6 7.98 -7.46 4.23
CA GLU A 6 9.12 -6.56 4.43
C GLU A 6 9.71 -6.66 5.86
N ALA A 7 9.35 -7.69 6.64
CA ALA A 7 9.83 -7.85 8.03
C ALA A 7 11.37 -7.82 8.15
N GLY A 8 12.08 -8.32 7.14
CA GLY A 8 13.55 -8.33 7.09
C GLY A 8 14.18 -7.15 6.34
N SER A 9 13.41 -6.14 5.95
CA SER A 9 13.91 -4.98 5.22
C SER A 9 14.35 -3.87 6.16
N LEU A 10 15.41 -3.16 5.80
CA LEU A 10 15.74 -1.88 6.44
C LEU A 10 14.63 -0.87 6.14
N ILE A 11 14.07 -0.26 7.17
CA ILE A 11 13.05 0.79 7.01
C ILE A 11 13.73 2.15 7.00
N ILE A 12 13.48 2.92 5.96
CA ILE A 12 13.89 4.32 5.84
C ILE A 12 12.64 5.18 5.65
N GLN A 13 12.38 6.10 6.57
CA GLN A 13 11.21 6.97 6.48
C GLN A 13 11.50 8.16 5.56
N LEU A 14 10.77 8.26 4.45
CA LEU A 14 10.73 9.46 3.59
C LEU A 14 9.66 10.44 4.02
N THR A 15 8.57 9.92 4.58
CA THR A 15 7.44 10.70 5.07
C THR A 15 7.15 10.35 6.53
N ILE A 16 6.48 11.24 7.23
CA ILE A 16 5.89 10.97 8.54
C ILE A 16 4.38 10.96 8.37
N GLY A 17 3.75 9.86 8.77
CA GLY A 17 2.30 9.72 8.69
C GLY A 17 1.81 9.31 7.30
N CYS A 18 0.52 9.56 7.04
CA CYS A 18 -0.15 9.29 5.77
C CYS A 18 -0.78 10.57 5.23
N ALA A 19 -0.54 10.89 3.96
CA ALA A 19 -1.04 12.12 3.32
C ALA A 19 -2.57 12.19 3.30
N ARG A 20 -3.24 11.06 3.22
CA ARG A 20 -4.70 11.00 3.21
C ARG A 20 -5.31 10.94 4.58
N ASN A 21 -4.85 10.03 5.42
CA ASN A 21 -5.24 9.84 6.84
C ASN A 21 -6.76 9.98 7.16
N THR A 22 -7.63 9.75 6.13
CA THR A 22 -9.09 9.91 6.21
C THR A 22 -9.85 8.62 6.35
N CYS A 23 -9.21 7.47 6.06
CA CYS A 23 -9.86 6.16 6.08
C CYS A 23 -10.46 5.88 7.45
N THR A 24 -11.76 5.49 7.46
CA THR A 24 -12.53 5.32 8.71
C THR A 24 -12.06 4.16 9.57
N PHE A 25 -11.41 3.15 8.97
CA PHE A 25 -10.93 1.94 9.64
C PHE A 25 -9.48 2.03 10.16
N CYS A 26 -8.71 3.02 9.68
CA CYS A 26 -7.27 3.08 9.93
C CYS A 26 -6.95 4.05 11.07
N ASN A 27 -6.18 3.58 12.07
CA ASN A 27 -5.67 4.43 13.16
C ASN A 27 -4.14 4.62 13.14
N MET A 28 -3.43 3.99 12.17
CA MET A 28 -1.96 3.91 12.17
C MET A 28 -1.25 5.27 12.24
N TYR A 29 -1.89 6.31 11.72
CA TYR A 29 -1.28 7.64 11.62
C TYR A 29 -2.19 8.78 12.10
N LYS A 30 -3.28 8.48 12.84
CA LYS A 30 -4.24 9.50 13.30
C LYS A 30 -3.61 10.55 14.22
N ASP A 31 -2.62 10.17 14.99
CA ASP A 31 -1.86 11.03 15.90
C ASP A 31 -0.70 11.78 15.23
N LYS A 32 -0.46 11.55 13.93
CA LYS A 32 0.67 12.13 13.19
C LYS A 32 0.21 13.18 12.18
N LYS A 33 0.84 14.35 12.23
CA LYS A 33 0.72 15.33 11.16
C LYS A 33 1.62 14.92 10.00
N PHE A 34 1.01 14.74 8.82
CA PHE A 34 1.75 14.40 7.61
C PHE A 34 2.81 15.45 7.27
N ARG A 35 4.00 14.98 6.93
CA ARG A 35 5.08 15.78 6.33
C ARG A 35 6.02 14.90 5.50
N ILE A 36 6.59 15.49 4.45
CA ILE A 36 7.75 14.93 3.75
C ILE A 36 8.98 15.35 4.54
N ARG A 37 9.93 14.44 4.76
CA ARG A 37 11.17 14.73 5.48
C ARG A 37 12.19 15.42 4.56
N PRO A 38 13.02 16.32 5.09
CA PRO A 38 14.19 16.82 4.39
C PRO A 38 15.08 15.66 3.91
N LEU A 39 15.63 15.78 2.70
CA LEU A 39 16.45 14.70 2.12
C LEU A 39 17.73 14.45 2.92
N GLU A 40 18.29 15.50 3.52
CA GLU A 40 19.47 15.44 4.37
C GLU A 40 19.24 14.54 5.60
N GLU A 41 18.08 14.67 6.26
CA GLU A 41 17.69 13.80 7.39
C GLU A 41 17.57 12.33 6.96
N VAL A 42 17.06 12.08 5.74
CA VAL A 42 16.91 10.73 5.21
C VAL A 42 18.26 10.10 4.88
N VAL A 43 19.19 10.89 4.32
CA VAL A 43 20.55 10.43 4.05
C VAL A 43 21.30 10.13 5.34
N GLU A 44 21.16 10.99 6.38
CA GLU A 44 21.73 10.75 7.70
C GLU A 44 21.23 9.41 8.30
N ASP A 45 19.93 9.11 8.19
CA ASP A 45 19.36 7.82 8.62
C ASP A 45 20.01 6.64 7.87
N LEU A 46 20.26 6.78 6.56
CA LEU A 46 20.92 5.74 5.76
C LEU A 46 22.38 5.52 6.24
N GLU A 47 23.12 6.58 6.50
CA GLU A 47 24.51 6.51 7.00
C GLU A 47 24.59 5.92 8.41
N MET A 48 23.68 6.34 9.29
CA MET A 48 23.55 5.74 10.63
C MET A 48 23.20 4.24 10.55
N ALA A 49 22.25 3.88 9.70
CA ALA A 49 21.90 2.50 9.47
C ALA A 49 23.08 1.69 8.92
N ARG A 50 23.87 2.22 8.00
CA ARG A 50 25.10 1.56 7.50
C ARG A 50 26.09 1.31 8.61
N SER A 51 26.32 2.29 9.48
CA SER A 51 27.21 2.14 10.63
C SER A 51 26.72 1.05 11.58
N TYR A 52 25.43 1.04 11.90
CA TYR A 52 24.80 0.05 12.77
C TYR A 52 24.88 -1.38 12.18
N TYR A 53 24.55 -1.52 10.89
CA TYR A 53 24.55 -2.79 10.17
C TYR A 53 25.89 -3.09 9.48
N SER A 54 27.02 -2.56 9.98
CA SER A 54 28.35 -2.67 9.36
C SER A 54 28.79 -4.10 9.05
N ARG A 55 28.29 -5.10 9.80
CA ARG A 55 28.60 -6.53 9.63
C ARG A 55 27.47 -7.34 8.98
N ILE A 56 26.37 -6.71 8.61
CA ILE A 56 25.17 -7.37 8.05
C ILE A 56 24.92 -6.83 6.65
N LYS A 57 24.63 -7.71 5.71
CA LYS A 57 24.23 -7.31 4.36
C LYS A 57 22.76 -6.89 4.34
N VAL A 58 22.52 -5.62 4.05
CA VAL A 58 21.18 -5.07 3.87
C VAL A 58 20.78 -5.28 2.41
N ARG A 59 20.03 -6.35 2.14
CA ARG A 59 19.58 -6.69 0.78
C ARG A 59 18.29 -6.02 0.37
N ARG A 60 17.49 -5.55 1.33
CA ARG A 60 16.18 -4.94 1.05
C ARG A 60 16.01 -3.68 1.86
N ILE A 61 15.52 -2.63 1.19
CA ILE A 61 15.16 -1.35 1.81
C ILE A 61 13.68 -1.07 1.53
N PHE A 62 12.96 -0.68 2.56
CA PHE A 62 11.56 -0.28 2.47
C PHE A 62 11.43 1.20 2.78
N LEU A 63 10.98 1.98 1.78
CA LEU A 63 10.77 3.42 1.91
C LEU A 63 9.38 3.67 2.51
N ALA A 64 9.34 4.16 3.74
CA ALA A 64 8.16 4.42 4.56
C ALA A 64 7.94 5.95 4.68
N ASP A 65 6.89 6.47 5.25
CA ASP A 65 5.75 5.89 5.95
C ASP A 65 4.58 5.56 5.01
N GLY A 66 3.35 5.88 5.41
CA GLY A 66 2.10 5.41 4.82
C GLY A 66 1.85 5.77 3.35
N ASP A 67 2.61 6.69 2.78
CA ASP A 67 2.51 7.09 1.37
C ASP A 67 3.81 7.77 0.92
N ALA A 68 4.88 7.01 0.82
CA ALA A 68 6.18 7.58 0.46
C ALA A 68 6.30 7.89 -1.05
N LEU A 69 5.48 7.29 -1.90
CA LEU A 69 5.49 7.57 -3.35
C LEU A 69 4.96 8.97 -3.71
N ILE A 70 4.30 9.67 -2.77
CA ILE A 70 3.90 11.08 -2.92
C ILE A 70 5.10 12.03 -3.11
N VAL A 71 6.28 11.65 -2.64
CA VAL A 71 7.51 12.43 -2.75
C VAL A 71 7.82 12.69 -4.23
N LYS A 72 8.33 13.87 -4.55
CA LYS A 72 8.69 14.24 -5.93
C LYS A 72 9.62 13.22 -6.55
N THR A 73 9.47 13.00 -7.84
CA THR A 73 10.26 12.00 -8.58
C THR A 73 11.76 12.26 -8.50
N GLU A 74 12.18 13.51 -8.61
CA GLU A 74 13.60 13.91 -8.49
C GLU A 74 14.20 13.55 -7.13
N ASP A 75 13.44 13.77 -6.04
CA ASP A 75 13.85 13.46 -4.68
C ASP A 75 13.90 11.94 -4.43
N LEU A 76 12.92 11.20 -4.97
CA LEU A 76 12.92 9.73 -4.92
C LEU A 76 14.13 9.15 -5.66
N LEU A 77 14.45 9.67 -6.86
CA LEU A 77 15.62 9.25 -7.63
C LEU A 77 16.91 9.49 -6.84
N TYR A 78 17.03 10.65 -6.19
CA TYR A 78 18.18 10.98 -5.35
C TYR A 78 18.31 9.99 -4.18
N ILE A 79 17.23 9.72 -3.44
CA ILE A 79 17.26 8.78 -2.31
C ILE A 79 17.54 7.36 -2.74
N ILE A 80 16.97 6.89 -3.86
CA ILE A 80 17.26 5.56 -4.41
C ILE A 80 18.74 5.44 -4.77
N ALA A 81 19.33 6.47 -5.37
CA ALA A 81 20.76 6.51 -5.66
C ALA A 81 21.59 6.44 -4.37
N LYS A 82 21.23 7.19 -3.32
CA LYS A 82 21.88 7.12 -2.01
C LYS A 82 21.73 5.76 -1.33
N CYS A 83 20.57 5.11 -1.46
CA CYS A 83 20.40 3.75 -0.96
C CYS A 83 21.42 2.78 -1.59
N LYS A 84 21.62 2.86 -2.92
CA LYS A 84 22.57 2.02 -3.63
C LYS A 84 24.03 2.38 -3.38
N GLU A 85 24.34 3.65 -3.21
CA GLU A 85 25.68 4.14 -2.85
C GLU A 85 26.10 3.62 -1.48
N ILE A 86 25.23 3.75 -0.47
CA ILE A 86 25.51 3.41 0.92
C ILE A 86 25.39 1.89 1.17
N PHE A 87 24.46 1.23 0.47
CA PHE A 87 24.21 -0.21 0.53
C PHE A 87 24.35 -0.85 -0.85
N PRO A 88 25.58 -1.00 -1.39
CA PRO A 88 25.79 -1.57 -2.72
C PRO A 88 25.29 -3.01 -2.87
N GLU A 89 25.06 -3.70 -1.75
CA GLU A 89 24.48 -5.04 -1.70
C GLU A 89 22.93 -5.07 -1.78
N VAL A 90 22.25 -3.91 -1.89
CA VAL A 90 20.80 -3.86 -1.96
C VAL A 90 20.28 -4.49 -3.26
N GLU A 91 19.37 -5.43 -3.11
CA GLU A 91 18.76 -6.20 -4.21
C GLU A 91 17.36 -5.71 -4.55
N ARG A 92 16.65 -5.08 -3.58
CA ARG A 92 15.28 -4.58 -3.75
C ARG A 92 15.02 -3.35 -2.93
N ILE A 93 14.43 -2.34 -3.57
CA ILE A 93 13.85 -1.18 -2.91
C ILE A 93 12.35 -1.20 -3.14
N SER A 94 11.58 -1.08 -2.07
CA SER A 94 10.12 -1.13 -2.08
C SER A 94 9.52 0.11 -1.43
N VAL A 95 8.26 0.44 -1.76
CA VAL A 95 7.60 1.66 -1.28
C VAL A 95 6.10 1.43 -1.07
N TYR A 96 5.47 2.16 -0.15
CA TYR A 96 4.02 2.36 -0.19
C TYR A 96 3.67 3.44 -1.21
N GLY A 97 2.64 3.16 -2.05
CA GLY A 97 2.09 4.12 -2.99
C GLY A 97 0.57 4.16 -2.93
N ALA A 98 0.00 5.33 -2.62
CA ALA A 98 -1.44 5.52 -2.74
C ALA A 98 -1.84 5.66 -4.21
N PRO A 99 -3.05 5.18 -4.61
CA PRO A 99 -3.48 5.21 -6.00
C PRO A 99 -3.41 6.59 -6.64
N LYS A 100 -3.84 7.64 -5.94
CA LYS A 100 -3.81 9.02 -6.47
C LYS A 100 -2.39 9.51 -6.73
N ASP A 101 -1.44 9.15 -5.89
CA ASP A 101 -0.06 9.59 -6.06
C ASP A 101 0.62 8.84 -7.21
N ILE A 102 0.24 7.58 -7.42
CA ILE A 102 0.60 6.83 -8.63
C ILE A 102 0.02 7.50 -9.89
N LEU A 103 -1.26 7.90 -9.84
CA LEU A 103 -1.93 8.55 -10.97
C LEU A 103 -1.31 9.91 -11.31
N HIS A 104 -0.84 10.66 -10.32
CA HIS A 104 -0.19 11.96 -10.53
C HIS A 104 1.19 11.85 -11.18
N LYS A 105 1.90 10.74 -11.02
CA LYS A 105 3.19 10.54 -11.72
C LYS A 105 2.96 10.20 -13.18
N THR A 106 3.81 10.72 -14.06
CA THR A 106 3.76 10.35 -15.48
C THR A 106 4.29 8.93 -15.70
N PRO A 107 3.98 8.27 -16.83
CA PRO A 107 4.60 6.99 -17.18
C PRO A 107 6.12 7.05 -17.23
N GLU A 108 6.70 8.17 -17.71
CA GLU A 108 8.13 8.41 -17.81
C GLU A 108 8.77 8.52 -16.41
N GLU A 109 8.10 9.18 -15.47
CA GLU A 109 8.55 9.28 -14.08
C GLU A 109 8.58 7.90 -13.42
N LEU A 110 7.53 7.09 -13.58
CA LEU A 110 7.51 5.73 -13.03
C LEU A 110 8.56 4.83 -13.67
N ALA A 111 8.78 4.95 -14.99
CA ALA A 111 9.83 4.23 -15.70
C ALA A 111 11.23 4.65 -15.21
N ALA A 112 11.46 5.94 -14.97
CA ALA A 112 12.71 6.45 -14.40
C ALA A 112 12.95 5.91 -12.99
N LEU A 113 11.92 5.88 -12.13
CA LEU A 113 12.01 5.29 -10.78
C LEU A 113 12.36 3.80 -10.86
N LYS A 114 11.74 3.05 -11.77
CA LYS A 114 12.07 1.64 -11.99
C LYS A 114 13.50 1.46 -12.47
N ALA A 115 13.94 2.23 -13.44
CA ALA A 115 15.32 2.20 -13.96
C ALA A 115 16.36 2.55 -12.89
N ALA A 116 16.03 3.46 -11.97
CA ALA A 116 16.84 3.78 -10.81
C ALA A 116 16.90 2.63 -9.77
N GLY A 117 15.91 1.73 -9.75
CA GLY A 117 15.84 0.55 -8.90
C GLY A 117 14.76 0.58 -7.84
N LEU A 118 13.67 1.32 -8.06
CA LEU A 118 12.44 1.11 -7.31
C LEU A 118 11.76 -0.13 -7.88
N ASP A 119 11.79 -1.25 -7.14
CA ASP A 119 11.40 -2.54 -7.67
C ASP A 119 9.96 -2.89 -7.40
N MET A 120 9.41 -2.45 -6.26
CA MET A 120 8.11 -2.93 -5.79
C MET A 120 7.29 -1.83 -5.13
N VAL A 121 6.02 -1.77 -5.51
CA VAL A 121 5.03 -0.87 -4.91
C VAL A 121 3.99 -1.70 -4.14
N TYR A 122 3.73 -1.29 -2.92
CA TYR A 122 2.62 -1.79 -2.12
C TYR A 122 1.46 -0.79 -2.20
N MET A 123 0.32 -1.24 -2.72
CA MET A 123 -0.88 -0.42 -2.89
C MET A 123 -2.07 -1.04 -2.17
N GLY A 124 -2.67 -0.30 -1.25
CA GLY A 124 -3.89 -0.74 -0.59
C GLY A 124 -5.10 -0.59 -1.51
N LEU A 125 -5.65 -1.72 -1.99
CA LEU A 125 -6.96 -1.76 -2.64
C LEU A 125 -8.07 -1.58 -1.62
N GLU A 126 -7.98 -2.30 -0.52
CA GLU A 126 -8.92 -2.46 0.58
C GLU A 126 -10.25 -3.07 0.14
N SER A 127 -10.90 -2.50 -0.89
CA SER A 127 -12.10 -2.97 -1.58
C SER A 127 -12.08 -2.58 -3.06
N GLY A 128 -12.77 -3.35 -3.89
CA GLY A 128 -13.04 -3.00 -5.30
C GLY A 128 -14.48 -2.57 -5.56
N ALA A 129 -15.29 -2.38 -4.51
CA ALA A 129 -16.65 -1.86 -4.60
C ALA A 129 -16.68 -0.37 -4.22
N ASP A 130 -17.20 0.48 -5.11
CA ASP A 130 -17.20 1.93 -4.91
C ASP A 130 -18.03 2.35 -3.69
N GLU A 131 -19.15 1.65 -3.40
CA GLU A 131 -19.95 1.89 -2.21
C GLU A 131 -19.13 1.66 -0.91
N VAL A 132 -18.32 0.60 -0.89
CA VAL A 132 -17.44 0.30 0.26
C VAL A 132 -16.32 1.34 0.33
N LEU A 133 -15.67 1.67 -0.79
CA LEU A 133 -14.60 2.67 -0.84
C LEU A 133 -15.08 4.05 -0.37
N GLN A 134 -16.31 4.43 -0.74
CA GLN A 134 -16.95 5.66 -0.30
C GLN A 134 -17.26 5.62 1.20
N ALA A 135 -17.86 4.54 1.69
CA ALA A 135 -18.20 4.37 3.10
C ALA A 135 -16.97 4.44 4.02
N VAL A 136 -15.83 3.87 3.58
CA VAL A 136 -14.57 3.92 4.33
C VAL A 136 -13.72 5.15 4.04
N LYS A 137 -14.20 6.08 3.24
CA LYS A 137 -13.50 7.33 2.86
C LYS A 137 -12.12 7.09 2.25
N LYS A 138 -11.99 6.03 1.43
CA LYS A 138 -10.73 5.73 0.74
C LYS A 138 -10.33 6.83 -0.25
N GLY A 139 -11.30 7.56 -0.78
CA GLY A 139 -11.11 8.75 -1.62
C GLY A 139 -10.65 8.45 -3.04
N VAL A 140 -10.86 7.24 -3.53
CA VAL A 140 -10.63 6.77 -4.90
C VAL A 140 -11.73 5.81 -5.31
N THR A 141 -11.96 5.66 -6.61
CA THR A 141 -12.87 4.67 -7.19
C THR A 141 -12.14 3.39 -7.57
N ALA A 142 -12.89 2.32 -7.81
CA ALA A 142 -12.35 1.06 -8.31
C ALA A 142 -11.65 1.23 -9.68
N ASP A 143 -12.17 2.09 -10.54
CA ASP A 143 -11.57 2.34 -11.86
C ASP A 143 -10.26 3.14 -11.75
N GLU A 144 -10.18 4.12 -10.85
CA GLU A 144 -8.92 4.81 -10.51
C GLU A 144 -7.87 3.82 -9.94
N MET A 145 -8.30 2.83 -9.13
CA MET A 145 -7.43 1.75 -8.65
C MET A 145 -6.88 0.92 -9.80
N ILE A 146 -7.74 0.55 -10.76
CA ILE A 146 -7.34 -0.22 -11.95
C ILE A 146 -6.32 0.56 -12.77
N GLU A 147 -6.57 1.84 -13.02
CA GLU A 147 -5.66 2.71 -13.77
C GLU A 147 -4.30 2.81 -13.04
N ALA A 148 -4.29 3.10 -11.74
CA ALA A 148 -3.07 3.19 -10.95
C ALA A 148 -2.27 1.88 -10.96
N GLY A 149 -2.93 0.74 -10.74
CA GLY A 149 -2.28 -0.57 -10.75
C GLY A 149 -1.67 -0.92 -12.11
N LYS A 150 -2.41 -0.69 -13.20
CA LYS A 150 -1.89 -0.89 -14.57
C LYS A 150 -0.69 0.00 -14.86
N LYS A 151 -0.69 1.24 -14.37
CA LYS A 151 0.39 2.19 -14.55
C LYS A 151 1.69 1.74 -13.87
N VAL A 152 1.61 1.21 -12.65
CA VAL A 152 2.75 0.61 -11.93
C VAL A 152 3.31 -0.59 -12.71
N ARG A 153 2.44 -1.50 -13.15
CA ARG A 153 2.86 -2.69 -13.91
C ARG A 153 3.45 -2.34 -15.27
N ALA A 154 2.86 -1.37 -15.97
CA ALA A 154 3.39 -0.89 -17.25
C ALA A 154 4.80 -0.30 -17.13
N ALA A 155 5.15 0.28 -15.97
CA ALA A 155 6.51 0.73 -15.68
C ALA A 155 7.49 -0.43 -15.34
N GLY A 156 7.01 -1.69 -15.30
CA GLY A 156 7.81 -2.87 -14.98
C GLY A 156 8.12 -3.06 -13.49
N MET A 157 7.41 -2.37 -12.60
CA MET A 157 7.52 -2.58 -11.16
C MET A 157 6.61 -3.72 -10.71
N ILE A 158 7.05 -4.45 -9.70
CA ILE A 158 6.23 -5.45 -9.00
C ILE A 158 5.15 -4.73 -8.20
N LEU A 159 3.91 -5.17 -8.32
CA LEU A 159 2.78 -4.64 -7.57
C LEU A 159 2.27 -5.65 -6.55
N SER A 160 2.22 -5.25 -5.29
CA SER A 160 1.53 -5.98 -4.22
C SER A 160 0.29 -5.21 -3.80
N MET A 161 -0.86 -5.86 -3.84
CA MET A 161 -2.12 -5.25 -3.46
C MET A 161 -2.68 -5.91 -2.20
N THR A 162 -3.35 -5.12 -1.36
CA THR A 162 -3.96 -5.60 -0.13
C THR A 162 -5.47 -5.41 -0.20
N VAL A 163 -6.22 -6.46 0.14
CA VAL A 163 -7.68 -6.47 0.32
C VAL A 163 -7.96 -6.66 1.81
N ILE A 164 -8.97 -5.95 2.35
CA ILE A 164 -9.37 -6.13 3.75
C ILE A 164 -10.65 -6.94 3.79
N SER A 165 -10.53 -8.22 4.14
CA SER A 165 -11.68 -9.12 4.28
C SER A 165 -12.63 -8.62 5.37
N GLY A 166 -13.92 -8.64 5.06
CA GLY A 166 -14.98 -8.16 5.94
C GLY A 166 -15.24 -6.65 5.88
N LEU A 167 -14.51 -5.89 5.05
CA LEU A 167 -14.64 -4.43 4.99
C LEU A 167 -16.03 -3.97 4.53
N GLY A 168 -16.72 -4.77 3.72
CA GLY A 168 -18.10 -4.51 3.27
C GLY A 168 -19.17 -4.75 4.35
N GLY A 169 -18.81 -5.37 5.48
CA GLY A 169 -19.76 -5.81 6.49
C GLY A 169 -20.82 -6.74 5.90
N LYS A 170 -21.87 -7.06 6.67
CA LYS A 170 -22.95 -7.94 6.20
C LYS A 170 -23.74 -7.40 5.02
N LYS A 171 -23.77 -6.09 4.84
CA LYS A 171 -24.58 -5.45 3.80
C LYS A 171 -23.95 -5.52 2.41
N LEU A 172 -22.62 -5.40 2.31
CA LEU A 172 -21.91 -5.20 1.05
C LEU A 172 -20.80 -6.24 0.81
N TRP A 173 -20.81 -7.39 1.51
CA TRP A 173 -19.75 -8.38 1.38
C TRP A 173 -19.64 -8.98 -0.03
N ARG A 174 -20.79 -9.16 -0.73
CA ARG A 174 -20.81 -9.69 -2.10
C ARG A 174 -20.24 -8.68 -3.09
N GLU A 175 -20.68 -7.42 -3.00
CA GLU A 175 -20.19 -6.31 -3.80
C GLU A 175 -18.70 -6.11 -3.57
N HIS A 176 -18.26 -6.20 -2.31
CA HIS A 176 -16.86 -6.16 -1.91
C HIS A 176 -16.05 -7.29 -2.57
N ALA A 177 -16.48 -8.54 -2.45
CA ALA A 177 -15.80 -9.71 -3.02
C ALA A 177 -15.71 -9.61 -4.55
N LEU A 178 -16.86 -9.40 -5.22
CA LEU A 178 -16.94 -9.35 -6.68
C LEU A 178 -16.20 -8.13 -7.26
N GLY A 179 -16.37 -6.96 -6.64
CA GLY A 179 -15.68 -5.75 -7.04
C GLY A 179 -14.16 -5.89 -6.89
N SER A 180 -13.70 -6.46 -5.78
CA SER A 180 -12.27 -6.70 -5.54
C SER A 180 -11.71 -7.71 -6.54
N ALA A 181 -12.44 -8.79 -6.83
CA ALA A 181 -12.05 -9.76 -7.87
C ALA A 181 -11.96 -9.11 -9.26
N ARG A 182 -12.91 -8.21 -9.62
CA ARG A 182 -12.89 -7.44 -10.87
C ARG A 182 -11.61 -6.57 -10.96
N VAL A 183 -11.29 -5.84 -9.90
CA VAL A 183 -10.10 -4.96 -9.88
C VAL A 183 -8.82 -5.77 -10.01
N ILE A 184 -8.67 -6.85 -9.23
CA ILE A 184 -7.48 -7.72 -9.28
C ILE A 184 -7.36 -8.38 -10.66
N SER A 185 -8.46 -8.88 -11.24
CA SER A 185 -8.47 -9.47 -12.58
C SER A 185 -8.05 -8.48 -13.68
N ALA A 186 -8.43 -7.20 -13.53
CA ALA A 186 -8.12 -6.15 -14.49
C ALA A 186 -6.66 -5.69 -14.41
N ILE A 187 -6.05 -5.72 -13.22
CA ILE A 187 -4.67 -5.28 -12.95
C ILE A 187 -3.69 -6.43 -13.13
N LYS A 188 -4.03 -7.64 -12.61
CA LYS A 188 -3.17 -8.82 -12.51
C LYS A 188 -1.87 -8.50 -11.77
N PRO A 189 -1.94 -8.05 -10.49
CA PRO A 189 -0.75 -7.75 -9.69
C PRO A 189 0.02 -9.05 -9.39
N GLU A 190 1.32 -8.96 -9.13
CA GLU A 190 2.16 -10.10 -8.79
C GLU A 190 1.82 -10.70 -7.42
N TYR A 191 1.30 -9.88 -6.50
CA TYR A 191 0.90 -10.33 -5.16
C TYR A 191 -0.42 -9.72 -4.73
N VAL A 192 -1.27 -10.54 -4.13
CA VAL A 192 -2.48 -10.12 -3.43
C VAL A 192 -2.43 -10.64 -2.00
N GLY A 193 -2.47 -9.74 -1.03
CA GLY A 193 -2.56 -10.06 0.39
C GLY A 193 -3.96 -9.80 0.93
N PHE A 194 -4.46 -10.69 1.77
CA PHE A 194 -5.70 -10.49 2.51
C PHE A 194 -5.37 -10.15 3.97
N LEU A 195 -5.96 -9.06 4.46
CA LEU A 195 -5.96 -8.72 5.87
C LEU A 195 -7.40 -8.83 6.38
N THR A 196 -7.57 -9.33 7.58
CA THR A 196 -8.89 -9.34 8.23
C THR A 196 -9.16 -7.98 8.84
N LEU A 197 -10.38 -7.44 8.64
CA LEU A 197 -10.80 -6.19 9.27
C LEU A 197 -10.67 -6.29 10.79
N MET A 198 -9.97 -5.34 11.37
CA MET A 198 -9.89 -5.15 12.81
C MET A 198 -10.56 -3.82 13.17
N ILE A 199 -11.46 -3.84 14.15
CA ILE A 199 -12.12 -2.63 14.64
C ILE A 199 -11.24 -2.04 15.74
N GLU A 200 -10.55 -0.96 15.42
CA GLU A 200 -9.57 -0.33 16.30
C GLU A 200 -10.16 0.88 17.03
N PRO A 201 -10.05 0.96 18.37
CA PRO A 201 -10.45 2.14 19.12
C PRO A 201 -9.81 3.43 18.59
N GLY A 202 -10.56 4.53 18.60
CA GLY A 202 -10.10 5.81 18.06
C GLY A 202 -10.28 5.97 16.55
N THR A 203 -10.92 5.01 15.89
CA THR A 203 -11.33 5.12 14.48
C THR A 203 -12.80 5.47 14.36
N GLU A 204 -13.18 6.17 13.27
CA GLU A 204 -14.59 6.44 12.98
C GLU A 204 -15.40 5.13 12.83
N MET A 205 -14.79 4.10 12.25
CA MET A 205 -15.43 2.79 12.09
C MET A 205 -15.70 2.11 13.42
N TYR A 206 -14.85 2.29 14.44
CA TYR A 206 -15.10 1.82 15.81
C TYR A 206 -16.35 2.47 16.40
N ASP A 207 -16.52 3.78 16.20
CA ASP A 207 -17.70 4.50 16.68
C ASP A 207 -18.97 4.07 15.95
N GLN A 208 -18.88 3.86 14.62
CA GLN A 208 -19.99 3.33 13.80
C GLN A 208 -20.40 1.92 14.24
N TYR A 209 -19.43 1.05 14.52
CA TYR A 209 -19.70 -0.28 15.04
C TYR A 209 -20.42 -0.25 16.40
N ASN A 210 -19.95 0.58 17.32
CA ASN A 210 -20.56 0.71 18.65
C ASN A 210 -21.99 1.28 18.61
N ARG A 211 -22.31 2.07 17.59
CA ARG A 211 -23.69 2.57 17.35
C ARG A 211 -24.57 1.58 16.59
N GLY A 212 -24.03 0.41 16.19
CA GLY A 212 -24.78 -0.60 15.42
C GLY A 212 -25.01 -0.22 13.95
N GLU A 213 -24.26 0.74 13.42
CA GLU A 213 -24.33 1.16 12.01
C GLU A 213 -23.64 0.17 11.07
N ILE A 214 -22.66 -0.57 11.60
CA ILE A 214 -21.92 -1.61 10.89
C ILE A 214 -22.11 -2.95 11.59
N GLU A 215 -22.48 -3.97 10.82
CA GLU A 215 -22.53 -5.35 11.26
C GLU A 215 -21.40 -6.14 10.61
N LEU A 216 -20.51 -6.71 11.43
CA LEU A 216 -19.34 -7.45 10.97
C LEU A 216 -19.72 -8.84 10.47
N LEU A 217 -18.93 -9.37 9.55
CA LEU A 217 -18.99 -10.78 9.17
C LEU A 217 -18.51 -11.66 10.32
N THR A 218 -19.15 -12.80 10.49
CA THR A 218 -18.62 -13.90 11.29
C THR A 218 -17.42 -14.54 10.60
N PRO A 219 -16.57 -15.32 11.30
CA PRO A 219 -15.45 -16.02 10.66
C PRO A 219 -15.86 -16.91 9.48
N HIS A 220 -17.03 -17.56 9.53
CA HIS A 220 -17.52 -18.35 8.41
C HIS A 220 -17.92 -17.48 7.22
N GLU A 221 -18.60 -16.37 7.45
CA GLU A 221 -18.98 -15.42 6.40
C GLU A 221 -17.75 -14.77 5.74
N VAL A 222 -16.64 -14.57 6.48
CA VAL A 222 -15.36 -14.13 5.90
C VAL A 222 -14.78 -15.19 4.96
N LEU A 223 -14.93 -16.47 5.29
CA LEU A 223 -14.53 -17.57 4.38
C LEU A 223 -15.42 -17.61 3.13
N ASP A 224 -16.73 -17.40 3.27
CA ASP A 224 -17.66 -17.33 2.14
C ASP A 224 -17.32 -16.16 1.21
N GLU A 225 -16.98 -14.99 1.79
CA GLU A 225 -16.49 -13.81 1.04
C GLU A 225 -15.20 -14.12 0.27
N THR A 226 -14.25 -14.77 0.94
CA THR A 226 -12.97 -15.16 0.33
C THR A 226 -13.17 -16.20 -0.79
N GLU A 227 -14.04 -17.19 -0.58
CA GLU A 227 -14.40 -18.17 -1.60
C GLU A 227 -15.00 -17.50 -2.83
N LEU A 228 -15.96 -16.58 -2.62
CA LEU A 228 -16.59 -15.85 -3.71
C LEU A 228 -15.56 -15.04 -4.50
N PHE A 229 -14.63 -14.35 -3.82
CA PHE A 229 -13.53 -13.64 -4.46
C PHE A 229 -12.67 -14.58 -5.31
N ILE A 230 -12.19 -15.70 -4.73
CA ILE A 230 -11.31 -16.67 -5.43
C ILE A 230 -11.99 -17.26 -6.66
N ARG A 231 -13.29 -17.58 -6.57
CA ARG A 231 -14.07 -18.11 -7.71
C ARG A 231 -14.29 -17.10 -8.83
N SER A 232 -14.23 -15.80 -8.49
CA SER A 232 -14.54 -14.69 -9.41
C SER A 232 -13.31 -14.02 -10.00
N VAL A 233 -12.13 -14.25 -9.43
CA VAL A 233 -10.88 -13.64 -9.93
C VAL A 233 -10.38 -14.40 -11.16
N ASP A 234 -10.02 -13.65 -12.22
CA ASP A 234 -9.23 -14.18 -13.34
C ASP A 234 -7.74 -14.00 -13.02
N ALA A 235 -7.14 -15.07 -12.52
CA ALA A 235 -5.72 -15.11 -12.18
C ALA A 235 -4.83 -15.61 -13.33
N ALA A 236 -5.37 -15.82 -14.53
CA ALA A 236 -4.59 -16.29 -15.68
C ALA A 236 -3.48 -15.27 -16.01
N GLY A 237 -2.21 -15.67 -15.80
CA GLY A 237 -1.05 -14.83 -16.05
C GLY A 237 -0.59 -13.97 -14.85
N THR A 238 -1.03 -14.31 -13.63
CA THR A 238 -0.47 -13.83 -12.35
C THR A 238 0.48 -14.86 -11.79
#